data_65e3cccf1438613baafe8da3d1904dda
#
_entry.id   65e3cccf1438613baafe8da3d1904dda
#
_cell.length_a   1.000
_cell.length_b   1.000
_cell.length_c   1.000
_cell.angle_alpha   90.00
_cell.angle_beta   90.00
_cell.angle_gamma   90.00
#
_symmetry.space_group_name_H-M   'P 1'
#
loop_
_entity.id
_entity.type
_entity.pdbx_description
1 polymer ?
#
loop_
_entity_poly.entity_id
_entity_poly.type
_entity_poly.pdbx_seq_one_letter_code
_entity_poly.pdbx_strand_id
1 'polypeptide(L)'
;MVKKKICKIDKIENNDFFKVWIEDFKDEIIIYKYNNKIYVKSAICPHFGGPISYNNDKYLFCYWHGLKFSIENGQCLNQKSFKTCLSDYLYEVKKDYIYIFKK
;
A
#
# COMPACT_ATOMS: atom_id res chain seq x y z
N MET A 1 -20.78 3.75 0.95
CA MET A 1 -19.32 3.52 0.85
C MET A 1 -18.80 3.04 2.20
N VAL A 2 -18.09 1.93 2.19
CA VAL A 2 -17.56 1.35 3.43
C VAL A 2 -16.20 1.98 3.73
N LYS A 3 -16.09 2.58 4.91
CA LYS A 3 -14.83 3.15 5.40
C LYS A 3 -14.36 2.31 6.59
N LYS A 4 -13.10 1.91 6.58
CA LYS A 4 -12.55 1.07 7.62
C LYS A 4 -11.58 1.86 8.49
N LYS A 5 -11.88 1.95 9.78
CA LYS A 5 -11.00 2.56 10.77
C LYS A 5 -9.81 1.64 11.01
N ILE A 6 -8.60 2.15 10.84
CA ILE A 6 -7.40 1.33 10.91
C ILE A 6 -6.63 1.57 12.22
N CYS A 7 -6.07 2.76 12.40
CA CYS A 7 -5.25 3.07 13.57
C CYS A 7 -5.11 4.57 13.73
N LYS A 8 -4.48 4.99 14.82
CA LYS A 8 -4.12 6.40 14.99
C LYS A 8 -3.01 6.76 14.02
N ILE A 9 -3.10 7.97 13.48
CA ILE A 9 -2.15 8.43 12.47
C ILE A 9 -0.72 8.52 13.01
N ASP A 10 -0.55 8.78 14.30
CA ASP A 10 0.77 8.88 14.91
C ASP A 10 1.49 7.53 15.04
N LYS A 11 0.78 6.42 14.80
CA LYS A 11 1.40 5.10 14.77
C LYS A 11 2.12 4.83 13.45
N ILE A 12 1.92 5.66 12.44
CA ILE A 12 2.57 5.51 11.15
C ILE A 12 3.74 6.47 11.09
N GLU A 13 4.94 5.94 11.32
CA GLU A 13 6.15 6.74 11.30
C GLU A 13 6.71 6.84 9.90
N ASN A 14 7.47 7.92 9.64
CA ASN A 14 8.10 8.13 8.34
C ASN A 14 9.07 6.97 8.07
N ASN A 15 9.04 6.46 6.83
CA ASN A 15 9.88 5.35 6.37
C ASN A 15 9.50 4.01 7.00
N ASP A 16 8.31 3.91 7.57
CA ASP A 16 7.81 2.66 8.15
C ASP A 16 6.55 2.21 7.43
N PHE A 17 6.17 0.96 7.66
CA PHE A 17 4.97 0.40 7.03
C PHE A 17 4.36 -0.67 7.90
N PHE A 18 3.09 -0.97 7.64
CA PHE A 18 2.45 -2.16 8.18
C PHE A 18 1.39 -2.66 7.22
N LYS A 19 1.01 -3.93 7.38
CA LYS A 19 0.01 -4.57 6.56
C LYS A 19 -1.17 -4.99 7.42
N VAL A 20 -2.36 -4.94 6.83
CA VAL A 20 -3.58 -5.35 7.50
C VAL A 20 -4.53 -6.00 6.50
N TRP A 21 -5.14 -7.11 6.87
CA TRP A 21 -6.19 -7.73 6.08
C TRP A 21 -7.51 -7.04 6.38
N ILE A 22 -8.24 -6.65 5.35
CA ILE A 22 -9.55 -6.03 5.50
C ILE A 22 -10.59 -6.92 4.81
N GLU A 23 -11.39 -7.60 5.61
CA GLU A 23 -12.36 -8.58 5.11
C GLU A 23 -13.38 -7.96 4.16
N ASP A 24 -13.84 -6.74 4.44
CA ASP A 24 -14.81 -6.06 3.59
C ASP A 24 -14.29 -5.82 2.17
N PHE A 25 -12.98 -5.68 2.04
CA PHE A 25 -12.34 -5.46 0.74
C PHE A 25 -11.79 -6.78 0.16
N LYS A 26 -11.72 -7.83 0.98
CA LYS A 26 -11.10 -9.11 0.64
C LYS A 26 -9.70 -8.90 0.08
N ASP A 27 -8.93 -8.08 0.77
CA ASP A 27 -7.61 -7.69 0.32
C ASP A 27 -6.71 -7.39 1.51
N GLU A 28 -5.43 -7.63 1.33
CA GLU A 28 -4.41 -7.20 2.28
C GLU A 28 -3.92 -5.82 1.84
N ILE A 29 -3.85 -4.90 2.79
CA ILE A 29 -3.53 -3.50 2.52
C ILE A 29 -2.17 -3.20 3.15
N ILE A 30 -1.31 -2.51 2.41
CA ILE A 30 -0.06 -1.98 2.95
C ILE A 30 -0.21 -0.47 3.11
N ILE A 31 0.13 0.02 4.30
CA ILE A 31 0.09 1.43 4.65
C ILE A 31 1.51 1.84 4.99
N TYR A 32 1.99 2.89 4.36
CA TYR A 32 3.35 3.36 4.62
C TYR A 32 3.43 4.87 4.51
N LYS A 33 4.46 5.43 5.14
CA LYS A 33 4.69 6.86 5.13
C LYS A 33 6.05 7.15 4.51
N TYR A 34 6.05 8.02 3.50
CA TYR A 34 7.24 8.39 2.76
C TYR A 34 7.22 9.89 2.51
N ASN A 35 8.31 10.59 2.86
CA ASN A 35 8.39 12.05 2.77
C ASN A 35 7.22 12.74 3.49
N ASN A 36 6.88 12.24 4.68
CA ASN A 36 5.79 12.76 5.51
C ASN A 36 4.40 12.64 4.87
N LYS A 37 4.27 11.81 3.85
CA LYS A 37 3.00 11.57 3.18
C LYS A 37 2.59 10.11 3.33
N ILE A 38 1.29 9.87 3.55
CA ILE A 38 0.76 8.52 3.74
C ILE A 38 0.30 7.96 2.41
N TYR A 39 0.63 6.71 2.17
CA TYR A 39 0.20 5.96 0.98
C TYR A 39 -0.49 4.68 1.43
N VAL A 40 -1.54 4.30 0.71
CA VAL A 40 -2.33 3.11 0.99
C VAL A 40 -2.52 2.36 -0.32
N LYS A 41 -2.02 1.14 -0.36
CA LYS A 41 -2.09 0.32 -1.57
C LYS A 41 -2.44 -1.13 -1.24
N SER A 42 -2.89 -1.86 -2.23
CA SER A 42 -3.04 -3.31 -2.09
C SER A 42 -1.67 -3.93 -1.89
N ALA A 43 -1.57 -4.84 -0.93
CA ALA A 43 -0.34 -5.57 -0.65
C ALA A 43 -0.25 -6.88 -1.42
N ILE A 44 -1.12 -7.07 -2.41
CA ILE A 44 -1.14 -8.26 -3.25
C ILE A 44 -0.67 -7.89 -4.64
N CYS A 45 0.39 -8.56 -5.10
CA CYS A 45 0.98 -8.29 -6.41
C CYS A 45 -0.04 -8.60 -7.53
N PRO A 46 -0.30 -7.65 -8.43
CA PRO A 46 -1.26 -7.88 -9.51
C PRO A 46 -0.78 -8.93 -10.53
N HIS A 47 0.49 -9.29 -10.49
CA HIS A 47 1.06 -10.27 -11.42
C HIS A 47 0.66 -11.69 -11.06
N PHE A 48 1.00 -12.16 -9.85
CA PHE A 48 0.72 -13.53 -9.42
C PHE A 48 0.15 -13.62 -8.01
N GLY A 49 -0.27 -12.52 -7.44
CA GLY A 49 -0.83 -12.54 -6.10
C GLY A 49 0.19 -12.66 -4.97
N GLY A 50 1.48 -12.49 -5.27
CA GLY A 50 2.52 -12.56 -4.25
C GLY A 50 2.48 -11.38 -3.28
N PRO A 51 3.13 -11.52 -2.11
CA PRO A 51 3.10 -10.47 -1.10
C PRO A 51 3.97 -9.27 -1.51
N ILE A 52 3.47 -8.08 -1.25
CA ILE A 52 4.18 -6.83 -1.49
C ILE A 52 4.77 -6.35 -0.17
N SER A 53 5.99 -5.85 -0.21
CA SER A 53 6.66 -5.29 0.95
C SER A 53 7.33 -3.96 0.61
N TYR A 54 7.69 -3.22 1.65
CA TYR A 54 8.27 -1.88 1.54
C TYR A 54 9.77 -1.97 1.81
N ASN A 55 10.60 -1.40 0.92
CA ASN A 55 12.04 -1.46 1.05
C ASN A 55 12.65 -0.07 1.26
N ASN A 56 12.73 0.34 2.51
CA ASN A 56 13.52 1.50 3.01
C ASN A 56 13.52 2.70 2.06
N ASP A 57 12.35 3.22 1.69
CA ASP A 57 12.19 4.41 0.86
C ASP A 57 12.64 4.27 -0.59
N LYS A 58 12.96 3.07 -1.02
CA LYS A 58 13.43 2.87 -2.39
C LYS A 58 12.31 2.42 -3.31
N TYR A 59 11.61 1.37 -2.93
CA TYR A 59 10.55 0.79 -3.74
C TYR A 59 9.72 -0.17 -2.92
N LEU A 60 8.53 -0.51 -3.45
CA LEU A 60 7.76 -1.66 -3.01
C LEU A 60 8.19 -2.85 -3.87
N PHE A 61 8.16 -4.05 -3.33
CA PHE A 61 8.57 -5.21 -4.12
C PHE A 61 7.76 -6.45 -3.80
N CYS A 62 7.68 -7.33 -4.82
CA CYS A 62 7.05 -8.65 -4.68
C CYS A 62 8.14 -9.68 -4.45
N TYR A 63 8.04 -10.42 -3.35
CA TYR A 63 9.04 -11.43 -3.01
C TYR A 63 9.10 -12.58 -4.01
N TRP A 64 7.97 -12.90 -4.64
CA TRP A 64 7.91 -14.11 -5.48
C TRP A 64 8.67 -13.96 -6.79
N HIS A 65 8.63 -12.76 -7.39
CA HIS A 65 9.20 -12.58 -8.73
C HIS A 65 10.13 -11.39 -8.85
N GLY A 66 10.44 -10.75 -7.74
CA GLY A 66 11.37 -9.62 -7.75
C GLY A 66 10.85 -8.39 -8.47
N LEU A 67 9.54 -8.29 -8.71
CA LEU A 67 8.97 -7.08 -9.30
C LEU A 67 9.09 -5.92 -8.32
N LYS A 68 9.48 -4.77 -8.83
CA LYS A 68 9.61 -3.54 -8.03
C LYS A 68 8.60 -2.51 -8.50
N PHE A 69 8.01 -1.81 -7.54
CA PHE A 69 6.97 -0.83 -7.82
C PHE A 69 7.33 0.51 -7.21
N SER A 70 6.92 1.59 -7.87
CA SER A 70 7.14 2.94 -7.37
C SER A 70 6.40 3.15 -6.04
N ILE A 71 7.09 3.79 -5.09
CA ILE A 71 6.51 4.13 -3.80
C ILE A 71 5.30 5.05 -3.98
N GLU A 72 5.37 5.99 -4.90
CA GLU A 72 4.36 7.02 -5.03
C GLU A 72 3.13 6.57 -5.84
N ASN A 73 3.33 5.94 -6.99
CA ASN A 73 2.22 5.62 -7.88
C ASN A 73 1.98 4.11 -8.10
N GLY A 74 2.85 3.25 -7.53
CA GLY A 74 2.66 1.80 -7.65
C GLY A 74 2.97 1.23 -9.01
N GLN A 75 3.56 2.01 -9.92
CA GLN A 75 3.92 1.55 -11.25
C GLN A 75 5.11 0.59 -11.18
N CYS A 76 5.09 -0.46 -12.00
CA CYS A 76 6.19 -1.40 -12.06
C CYS A 76 7.43 -0.74 -12.64
N LEU A 77 8.57 -0.89 -11.96
CA LEU A 77 9.80 -0.19 -12.30
C LEU A 77 10.78 -1.04 -13.10
N ASN A 78 10.74 -2.36 -12.95
CA ASN A 78 11.79 -3.22 -13.53
C ASN A 78 11.28 -4.23 -14.53
N GLN A 79 10.03 -4.13 -14.96
CA GLN A 79 9.46 -5.01 -15.99
C GLN A 79 8.68 -4.17 -16.98
N LYS A 80 9.32 -3.78 -18.07
CA LYS A 80 8.73 -2.82 -19.01
C LYS A 80 7.47 -3.30 -19.69
N SER A 81 7.33 -4.61 -19.89
CA SER A 81 6.13 -5.17 -20.50
C SER A 81 4.95 -5.26 -19.55
N PHE A 82 5.22 -5.12 -18.24
CA PHE A 82 4.18 -5.22 -17.21
C PHE A 82 3.64 -3.82 -16.91
N LYS A 83 2.43 -3.56 -17.37
CA LYS A 83 1.85 -2.22 -17.28
C LYS A 83 0.84 -2.04 -16.15
N THR A 84 0.58 -3.09 -15.39
CA THR A 84 -0.37 -3.01 -14.29
C THR A 84 0.30 -2.39 -13.06
N CYS A 85 -0.38 -1.42 -12.45
CA CYS A 85 0.08 -0.79 -11.22
C CYS A 85 -0.56 -1.47 -10.01
N LEU A 86 0.05 -1.32 -8.82
CA LEU A 86 -0.59 -1.72 -7.59
C LEU A 86 -1.87 -0.91 -7.40
N SER A 87 -2.94 -1.57 -6.95
CA SER A 87 -4.21 -0.89 -6.70
C SER A 87 -4.07 0.07 -5.53
N ASP A 88 -4.61 1.28 -5.70
CA ASP A 88 -4.65 2.31 -4.66
C ASP A 88 -5.94 2.25 -3.88
N TYR A 89 -5.85 2.70 -2.63
CA TYR A 89 -7.02 2.95 -1.80
C TYR A 89 -7.03 4.40 -1.39
N LEU A 90 -8.23 4.93 -1.15
CA LEU A 90 -8.39 6.27 -0.63
C LEU A 90 -8.35 6.22 0.89
N TYR A 91 -7.98 7.33 1.51
CA TYR A 91 -8.00 7.42 2.95
C TYR A 91 -8.42 8.81 3.40
N GLU A 92 -8.90 8.90 4.64
CA GLU A 92 -9.17 10.16 5.28
C GLU A 92 -8.75 10.07 6.76
N VAL A 93 -8.46 11.21 7.36
CA VAL A 93 -8.09 11.29 8.77
C VAL A 93 -9.20 12.01 9.52
N LYS A 94 -9.73 11.36 10.56
CA LYS A 94 -10.75 11.92 11.42
C LYS A 94 -10.37 11.68 12.87
N LYS A 95 -10.32 12.74 13.69
CA LYS A 95 -10.01 12.63 15.12
C LYS A 95 -8.74 11.82 15.35
N ASP A 96 -7.70 12.07 14.54
CA ASP A 96 -6.39 11.40 14.60
C ASP A 96 -6.39 9.94 14.20
N TYR A 97 -7.49 9.41 13.63
CA TYR A 97 -7.56 8.05 13.11
C TYR A 97 -7.60 8.07 11.59
N ILE A 98 -6.94 7.08 10.97
CA ILE A 98 -6.98 6.91 9.53
C ILE A 98 -8.09 5.91 9.18
N TYR A 99 -8.90 6.28 8.19
CA TYR A 99 -9.98 5.45 7.63
C TYR A 99 -9.65 5.18 6.18
N ILE A 100 -9.82 3.94 5.75
CA ILE A 100 -9.50 3.50 4.38
C ILE A 100 -10.77 3.08 3.68
N PHE A 101 -10.87 3.41 2.38
CA PHE A 101 -12.02 3.04 1.58
C PHE A 101 -11.59 2.86 0.12
N LYS A 102 -12.38 2.11 -0.64
CA LYS A 102 -12.09 1.85 -2.05
C LYS A 102 -12.36 3.07 -2.91
N LYS A 103 -11.55 3.18 -3.94
CA LYS A 103 -11.79 4.17 -4.99
C LYS A 103 -13.12 3.96 -5.66
#